data_88ebcac64575557938dc800df6c97a28
#
_entry.id   88ebcac64575557938dc800df6c97a28
#
_cell.length_a   1.000
_cell.length_b   1.000
_cell.length_c   1.000
_cell.angle_alpha   90.00
_cell.angle_beta   90.00
_cell.angle_gamma   90.00
#
_symmetry.space_group_name_H-M   'P 1'
#
loop_
_entity.id
_entity.type
_entity.pdbx_description
1 polymer ?
#
loop_
_entity_poly.entity_id
_entity_poly.type
_entity_poly.pdbx_seq_one_letter_code
_entity_poly.pdbx_strand_id
1 'polypeptide(L)'
;MEIMIKKRDGHFEPLSVEKTKRMIAFACLGLDSCDPLELEMDAKLQFVDGMTTKEIQKTLVQTAIEKVISKKDDGFGNQVNKMNQDWQFVAARLFLFDLYKEAAITRRYKAFGYGNFPNLVHMLVEEKKYADFFVTEYTPDELQELGDYIKPKRDYLFNYEGLKLLADRYLVKGFNKEIFELPQERFMAIAMHLALVEGKNKVEYAKKFYDLMSQLKMTTATQIGRASCRE
;
A
#
# COMPACT_ATOMS: atom_id res chain seq x y z
N MET A 1 -22.15 18.78 17.13
CA MET A 1 -20.79 19.08 17.61
C MET A 1 -19.84 18.68 16.49
N GLU A 2 -18.93 19.57 16.10
CA GLU A 2 -17.98 19.30 15.02
C GLU A 2 -16.81 18.51 15.59
N ILE A 3 -16.46 17.35 14.99
CA ILE A 3 -15.36 16.50 15.46
C ILE A 3 -14.04 17.14 15.06
N MET A 4 -13.20 17.47 16.03
CA MET A 4 -11.83 17.95 15.79
C MET A 4 -10.88 16.76 15.66
N ILE A 5 -9.97 16.82 14.71
CA ILE A 5 -8.98 15.77 14.47
C ILE A 5 -7.56 16.32 14.58
N LYS A 6 -6.65 15.49 15.08
CA LYS A 6 -5.22 15.79 15.15
C LYS A 6 -4.52 15.35 13.88
N LYS A 7 -3.88 16.28 13.20
CA LYS A 7 -3.06 16.02 12.01
C LYS A 7 -1.71 15.44 12.38
N ARG A 8 -0.98 14.91 11.39
CA ARG A 8 0.34 14.29 11.57
C ARG A 8 1.42 15.27 12.03
N ASP A 9 1.27 16.56 11.72
CA ASP A 9 2.12 17.67 12.18
C ASP A 9 1.74 18.21 13.57
N GLY A 10 0.68 17.64 14.19
CA GLY A 10 0.26 17.92 15.54
C GLY A 10 -0.84 18.98 15.67
N HIS A 11 -1.18 19.74 14.62
CA HIS A 11 -2.28 20.73 14.72
C HIS A 11 -3.65 20.06 14.68
N PHE A 12 -4.66 20.77 15.20
CA PHE A 12 -6.06 20.33 15.18
C PHE A 12 -6.83 21.06 14.09
N GLU A 13 -7.67 20.34 13.36
CA GLU A 13 -8.63 20.89 12.40
C GLU A 13 -9.95 20.13 12.46
N PRO A 14 -11.07 20.71 11.99
CA PRO A 14 -12.32 19.96 11.84
C PRO A 14 -12.18 18.77 10.89
N LEU A 15 -12.84 17.66 11.23
CA LEU A 15 -12.91 16.50 10.34
C LEU A 15 -13.58 16.88 9.03
N SER A 16 -12.84 16.82 7.93
CA SER A 16 -13.40 17.03 6.60
C SER A 16 -14.20 15.81 6.15
N VAL A 17 -15.51 15.86 6.34
CA VAL A 17 -16.44 14.82 5.87
C VAL A 17 -16.28 14.58 4.36
N GLU A 18 -16.10 15.65 3.59
CA GLU A 18 -15.95 15.57 2.13
C GLU A 18 -14.69 14.83 1.69
N LYS A 19 -13.56 15.04 2.39
CA LYS A 19 -12.32 14.28 2.13
C LYS A 19 -12.50 12.80 2.45
N THR A 20 -13.19 12.49 3.54
CA THR A 20 -13.49 11.11 3.96
C THR A 20 -14.38 10.42 2.95
N LYS A 21 -15.47 11.08 2.49
CA LYS A 21 -16.37 10.56 1.46
C LYS A 21 -15.65 10.24 0.16
N ARG A 22 -14.82 11.18 -0.34
CA ARG A 22 -14.03 10.96 -1.57
C ARG A 22 -13.08 9.79 -1.44
N MET A 23 -12.44 9.62 -0.30
CA MET A 23 -11.53 8.51 -0.05
C MET A 23 -12.27 7.16 -0.03
N ILE A 24 -13.44 7.09 0.62
CA ILE A 24 -14.29 5.90 0.66
C ILE A 24 -14.81 5.57 -0.76
N ALA A 25 -15.35 6.57 -1.46
CA ALA A 25 -15.86 6.39 -2.82
C ALA A 25 -14.77 5.86 -3.77
N PHE A 26 -13.55 6.39 -3.67
CA PHE A 26 -12.43 5.90 -4.45
C PHE A 26 -12.04 4.46 -4.08
N ALA A 27 -12.08 4.10 -2.80
CA ALA A 27 -11.77 2.73 -2.36
C ALA A 27 -12.80 1.71 -2.86
N CYS A 28 -14.07 2.11 -3.00
CA CYS A 28 -15.15 1.25 -3.54
C CYS A 28 -15.23 1.26 -5.09
N LEU A 29 -14.48 2.12 -5.78
CA LEU A 29 -14.58 2.27 -7.23
C LEU A 29 -14.39 0.94 -7.97
N GLY A 30 -15.38 0.55 -8.79
CA GLY A 30 -15.39 -0.71 -9.55
C GLY A 30 -15.64 -1.96 -8.70
N LEU A 31 -16.16 -1.81 -7.48
CA LEU A 31 -16.61 -2.89 -6.60
C LEU A 31 -18.10 -2.69 -6.31
N ASP A 32 -18.94 -3.04 -7.27
CA ASP A 32 -20.38 -2.73 -7.27
C ASP A 32 -21.16 -3.37 -6.10
N SER A 33 -20.57 -4.39 -5.47
CA SER A 33 -21.13 -5.04 -4.29
C SER A 33 -20.86 -4.28 -2.97
N CYS A 34 -20.06 -3.20 -3.00
CA CYS A 34 -19.67 -2.41 -1.85
C CYS A 34 -20.26 -1.01 -1.91
N ASP A 35 -21.25 -0.72 -1.05
CA ASP A 35 -21.85 0.61 -0.95
C ASP A 35 -20.95 1.57 -0.12
N PRO A 36 -20.43 2.66 -0.73
CA PRO A 36 -19.66 3.65 -0.01
C PRO A 36 -20.41 4.30 1.16
N LEU A 37 -21.74 4.48 1.03
CA LEU A 37 -22.57 5.10 2.05
C LEU A 37 -22.66 4.21 3.29
N GLU A 38 -22.80 2.89 3.10
CA GLU A 38 -22.82 1.91 4.19
C GLU A 38 -21.53 1.97 5.02
N LEU A 39 -20.36 2.02 4.34
CA LEU A 39 -19.08 2.16 5.03
C LEU A 39 -18.95 3.50 5.76
N GLU A 40 -19.39 4.59 5.13
CA GLU A 40 -19.34 5.93 5.72
C GLU A 40 -20.17 6.00 7.02
N MET A 41 -21.38 5.49 7.01
CA MET A 41 -22.28 5.51 8.16
C MET A 41 -21.70 4.72 9.33
N ASP A 42 -21.26 3.48 9.10
CA ASP A 42 -20.75 2.61 10.16
C ASP A 42 -19.42 3.13 10.75
N ALA A 43 -18.53 3.66 9.89
CA ALA A 43 -17.28 4.24 10.36
C ALA A 43 -17.49 5.55 11.15
N LYS A 44 -18.44 6.40 10.75
CA LYS A 44 -18.74 7.65 11.47
C LYS A 44 -19.20 7.44 12.91
N LEU A 45 -19.91 6.35 13.18
CA LEU A 45 -20.35 5.99 14.54
C LEU A 45 -19.17 5.74 15.50
N GLN A 46 -17.98 5.45 14.94
CA GLN A 46 -16.77 5.16 15.70
C GLN A 46 -15.83 6.38 15.83
N PHE A 47 -16.10 7.49 15.13
CA PHE A 47 -15.25 8.67 15.20
C PHE A 47 -15.52 9.45 16.48
N VAL A 48 -14.46 9.77 17.21
CA VAL A 48 -14.50 10.57 18.42
C VAL A 48 -13.62 11.81 18.30
N ASP A 49 -13.93 12.83 19.10
CA ASP A 49 -13.17 14.07 19.14
C ASP A 49 -11.72 13.83 19.56
N GLY A 50 -10.78 14.51 18.93
CA GLY A 50 -9.35 14.37 19.19
C GLY A 50 -8.65 13.21 18.48
N MET A 51 -9.37 12.36 17.72
CA MET A 51 -8.72 11.28 16.93
C MET A 51 -7.69 11.84 15.96
N THR A 52 -6.60 11.08 15.79
CA THR A 52 -5.60 11.37 14.76
C THR A 52 -6.11 10.94 13.39
N THR A 53 -5.58 11.55 12.33
CA THR A 53 -5.88 11.12 10.96
C THR A 53 -5.49 9.67 10.69
N LYS A 54 -4.50 9.13 11.42
CA LYS A 54 -4.09 7.72 11.33
C LYS A 54 -5.12 6.79 11.98
N GLU A 55 -5.67 7.17 13.12
CA GLU A 55 -6.75 6.41 13.78
C GLU A 55 -8.02 6.39 12.94
N ILE A 56 -8.42 7.53 12.35
CA ILE A 56 -9.54 7.56 11.40
C ILE A 56 -9.31 6.60 10.22
N GLN A 57 -8.12 6.61 9.63
CA GLN A 57 -7.78 5.71 8.54
C GLN A 57 -7.87 4.25 8.99
N LYS A 58 -7.35 3.93 10.18
CA LYS A 58 -7.41 2.59 10.77
C LYS A 58 -8.86 2.16 11.02
N THR A 59 -9.71 3.06 11.54
CA THR A 59 -11.14 2.78 11.75
C THR A 59 -11.82 2.44 10.43
N LEU A 60 -11.58 3.21 9.36
CA LEU A 60 -12.15 2.93 8.03
C LEU A 60 -11.73 1.55 7.50
N VAL A 61 -10.45 1.20 7.64
CA VAL A 61 -9.95 -0.12 7.25
C VAL A 61 -10.63 -1.22 8.07
N GLN A 62 -10.71 -1.06 9.38
CA GLN A 62 -11.32 -2.04 10.27
C GLN A 62 -12.81 -2.24 9.97
N THR A 63 -13.55 -1.14 9.79
CA THR A 63 -14.97 -1.20 9.42
C THR A 63 -15.18 -1.94 8.09
N ALA A 64 -14.30 -1.72 7.10
CA ALA A 64 -14.37 -2.44 5.83
C ALA A 64 -14.10 -3.95 6.01
N ILE A 65 -13.15 -4.34 6.88
CA ILE A 65 -12.88 -5.74 7.18
C ILE A 65 -14.08 -6.41 7.85
N GLU A 66 -14.72 -5.73 8.79
CA GLU A 66 -15.91 -6.25 9.51
C GLU A 66 -17.07 -6.54 8.55
N LYS A 67 -17.14 -5.80 7.42
CA LYS A 67 -18.15 -6.01 6.38
C LYS A 67 -17.90 -7.25 5.49
N VAL A 68 -16.71 -7.84 5.53
CA VAL A 68 -16.42 -9.09 4.79
C VAL A 68 -17.38 -10.20 5.22
N ILE A 69 -17.68 -10.29 6.51
CA ILE A 69 -18.67 -11.21 7.06
C ILE A 69 -19.71 -10.37 7.82
N SER A 70 -20.82 -10.09 7.18
CA SER A 70 -21.92 -9.35 7.78
C SER A 70 -23.05 -10.29 8.15
N LYS A 71 -23.72 -10.03 9.27
CA LYS A 71 -24.98 -10.69 9.62
C LYS A 71 -26.11 -9.95 8.92
N LYS A 72 -26.93 -10.67 8.16
CA LYS A 72 -28.17 -10.14 7.57
C LYS A 72 -29.36 -10.97 8.05
N ASP A 73 -30.48 -10.28 8.23
CA ASP A 73 -31.77 -10.96 8.45
C ASP A 73 -32.19 -11.63 7.14
N ASP A 74 -32.60 -12.88 7.20
CA ASP A 74 -33.09 -13.67 6.05
C ASP A 74 -34.53 -13.33 5.65
N GLY A 75 -35.15 -12.34 6.30
CA GLY A 75 -36.56 -11.97 6.13
C GLY A 75 -37.53 -12.82 6.96
N PHE A 76 -37.03 -13.80 7.72
CA PHE A 76 -37.79 -14.64 8.65
C PHE A 76 -37.37 -14.45 10.10
N GLY A 77 -36.52 -13.44 10.37
CA GLY A 77 -36.00 -13.11 11.69
C GLY A 77 -34.75 -13.91 12.10
N ASN A 78 -34.16 -14.71 11.20
CA ASN A 78 -32.91 -15.40 11.47
C ASN A 78 -31.73 -14.59 10.97
N GLN A 79 -30.65 -14.54 11.75
CA GLN A 79 -29.40 -13.90 11.35
C GLN A 79 -28.53 -14.86 10.53
N VAL A 80 -28.34 -14.54 9.24
CA VAL A 80 -27.52 -15.34 8.32
C VAL A 80 -26.22 -14.60 8.03
N ASN A 81 -25.09 -15.31 8.08
CA ASN A 81 -23.81 -14.74 7.67
C ASN A 81 -23.77 -14.56 6.15
N LYS A 82 -23.69 -13.31 5.69
CA LYS A 82 -23.42 -12.98 4.30
C LYS A 82 -21.94 -12.64 4.13
N MET A 83 -21.25 -13.39 3.27
CA MET A 83 -19.87 -13.11 2.93
C MET A 83 -19.81 -12.23 1.68
N ASN A 84 -19.06 -11.13 1.75
CA ASN A 84 -18.74 -10.27 0.61
C ASN A 84 -17.24 -9.98 0.59
N GLN A 85 -16.51 -10.72 -0.24
CA GLN A 85 -15.06 -10.65 -0.35
C GLN A 85 -14.56 -9.32 -0.95
N ASP A 86 -15.39 -8.58 -1.67
CA ASP A 86 -14.99 -7.29 -2.26
C ASP A 86 -14.62 -6.26 -1.19
N TRP A 87 -15.17 -6.35 0.01
CA TRP A 87 -14.77 -5.53 1.14
C TRP A 87 -13.30 -5.69 1.54
N GLN A 88 -12.68 -6.84 1.25
CA GLN A 88 -11.24 -7.02 1.44
C GLN A 88 -10.42 -6.10 0.51
N PHE A 89 -10.89 -5.86 -0.72
CA PHE A 89 -10.24 -4.94 -1.65
C PHE A 89 -10.47 -3.48 -1.24
N VAL A 90 -11.65 -3.14 -0.71
CA VAL A 90 -11.91 -1.81 -0.13
C VAL A 90 -10.95 -1.56 1.04
N ALA A 91 -10.83 -2.50 1.97
CA ALA A 91 -9.91 -2.41 3.11
C ALA A 91 -8.44 -2.28 2.65
N ALA A 92 -8.03 -3.05 1.63
CA ALA A 92 -6.70 -2.97 1.03
C ALA A 92 -6.41 -1.57 0.47
N ARG A 93 -7.33 -1.00 -0.31
CA ARG A 93 -7.16 0.34 -0.91
C ARG A 93 -7.11 1.43 0.14
N LEU A 94 -7.92 1.34 1.19
CA LEU A 94 -7.85 2.26 2.33
C LEU A 94 -6.51 2.15 3.05
N PHE A 95 -6.01 0.93 3.29
CA PHE A 95 -4.70 0.71 3.90
C PHE A 95 -3.56 1.19 3.00
N LEU A 96 -3.66 0.98 1.68
CA LEU A 96 -2.70 1.47 0.70
C LEU A 96 -2.53 3.00 0.75
N PHE A 97 -3.63 3.74 0.94
CA PHE A 97 -3.57 5.20 1.08
C PHE A 97 -2.78 5.64 2.31
N ASP A 98 -2.79 4.87 3.37
CA ASP A 98 -1.96 5.13 4.54
C ASP A 98 -0.49 4.86 4.24
N LEU A 99 -0.17 3.75 3.58
CA LEU A 99 1.19 3.44 3.12
C LEU A 99 1.75 4.54 2.20
N TYR A 100 0.96 5.04 1.25
CA TYR A 100 1.37 6.13 0.36
C TYR A 100 1.72 7.40 1.14
N LYS A 101 0.89 7.77 2.12
CA LYS A 101 1.14 8.94 2.97
C LYS A 101 2.38 8.75 3.84
N GLU A 102 2.56 7.57 4.43
CA GLU A 102 3.73 7.26 5.25
C GLU A 102 5.02 7.33 4.42
N ALA A 103 5.07 6.68 3.25
CA ALA A 103 6.23 6.73 2.36
C ALA A 103 6.56 8.15 1.91
N ALA A 104 5.53 8.95 1.54
CA ALA A 104 5.73 10.34 1.15
C ALA A 104 6.33 11.21 2.26
N ILE A 105 5.90 11.01 3.51
CA ILE A 105 6.45 11.71 4.68
C ILE A 105 7.89 11.27 4.95
N THR A 106 8.13 9.96 4.98
CA THR A 106 9.45 9.37 5.26
C THR A 106 10.48 9.82 4.22
N ARG A 107 10.09 9.83 2.94
CA ARG A 107 10.96 10.19 1.80
C ARG A 107 10.88 11.67 1.42
N ARG A 108 10.07 12.48 2.12
CA ARG A 108 9.92 13.93 1.94
C ARG A 108 9.52 14.36 0.53
N TYR A 109 8.61 13.63 -0.14
CA TYR A 109 8.04 14.06 -1.42
C TYR A 109 6.55 14.42 -1.27
N LYS A 110 6.04 15.27 -2.21
CA LYS A 110 4.68 15.84 -2.12
C LYS A 110 3.63 15.05 -2.88
N ALA A 111 4.03 14.18 -3.81
CA ALA A 111 3.10 13.40 -4.61
C ALA A 111 2.29 12.41 -3.73
N PHE A 112 1.02 12.20 -4.08
CA PHE A 112 0.25 11.11 -3.52
C PHE A 112 0.54 9.84 -4.33
N GLY A 113 0.99 8.77 -3.65
CA GLY A 113 1.39 7.52 -4.27
C GLY A 113 2.90 7.40 -4.37
N TYR A 114 3.40 7.03 -5.55
CA TYR A 114 4.81 6.74 -5.78
C TYR A 114 5.66 7.99 -5.96
N GLY A 115 6.84 8.00 -5.34
CA GLY A 115 7.88 8.99 -5.58
C GLY A 115 8.83 8.57 -6.71
N ASN A 116 9.97 9.26 -6.82
CA ASN A 116 11.02 8.90 -7.77
C ASN A 116 11.76 7.62 -7.30
N PHE A 117 11.77 6.59 -8.15
CA PHE A 117 12.36 5.29 -7.82
C PHE A 117 13.90 5.34 -7.73
N PRO A 118 14.65 5.97 -8.65
CA PRO A 118 16.09 6.17 -8.50
C PRO A 118 16.48 6.81 -7.16
N ASN A 119 15.76 7.84 -6.74
CA ASN A 119 16.02 8.51 -5.45
C ASN A 119 15.80 7.56 -4.26
N LEU A 120 14.77 6.69 -4.33
CA LEU A 120 14.56 5.66 -3.33
C LEU A 120 15.74 4.69 -3.27
N VAL A 121 16.18 4.18 -4.43
CA VAL A 121 17.31 3.23 -4.51
C VAL A 121 18.56 3.84 -3.89
N HIS A 122 18.94 5.05 -4.29
CA HIS A 122 20.12 5.72 -3.73
C HIS A 122 20.01 5.91 -2.21
N MET A 123 18.85 6.39 -1.73
CA MET A 123 18.62 6.56 -0.28
C MET A 123 18.76 5.24 0.47
N LEU A 124 18.19 4.15 -0.03
CA LEU A 124 18.23 2.86 0.66
C LEU A 124 19.60 2.19 0.60
N VAL A 125 20.41 2.45 -0.44
CA VAL A 125 21.81 2.03 -0.50
C VAL A 125 22.65 2.83 0.50
N GLU A 126 22.51 4.16 0.58
CA GLU A 126 23.20 5.01 1.54
C GLU A 126 22.87 4.62 2.99
N GLU A 127 21.62 4.31 3.29
CA GLU A 127 21.17 3.81 4.59
C GLU A 127 21.54 2.34 4.84
N LYS A 128 22.25 1.68 3.92
CA LYS A 128 22.64 0.26 3.97
C LYS A 128 21.47 -0.71 4.13
N LYS A 129 20.30 -0.33 3.65
CA LYS A 129 19.10 -1.18 3.59
C LYS A 129 19.01 -1.95 2.29
N TYR A 130 19.56 -1.38 1.21
CA TYR A 130 19.78 -2.07 -0.06
C TYR A 130 21.26 -2.41 -0.23
N ALA A 131 21.53 -3.46 -0.98
CA ALA A 131 22.87 -3.85 -1.36
C ALA A 131 23.45 -2.90 -2.43
N ASP A 132 24.78 -2.74 -2.45
CA ASP A 132 25.46 -1.77 -3.31
C ASP A 132 25.27 -2.06 -4.81
N PHE A 133 24.97 -3.31 -5.19
CA PHE A 133 24.77 -3.69 -6.60
C PHE A 133 23.68 -2.88 -7.30
N PHE A 134 22.70 -2.36 -6.57
CA PHE A 134 21.66 -1.51 -7.17
C PHE A 134 22.21 -0.24 -7.83
N VAL A 135 23.35 0.25 -7.38
CA VAL A 135 24.01 1.46 -7.91
C VAL A 135 25.34 1.17 -8.58
N THR A 136 25.92 -0.03 -8.39
CA THR A 136 27.17 -0.43 -9.08
C THR A 136 26.90 -1.18 -10.38
N GLU A 137 25.81 -1.97 -10.43
CA GLU A 137 25.47 -2.79 -11.58
C GLU A 137 24.40 -2.14 -12.49
N TYR A 138 23.64 -1.19 -11.98
CA TYR A 138 22.64 -0.44 -12.75
C TYR A 138 23.07 1.01 -12.92
N THR A 139 23.07 1.49 -14.16
CA THR A 139 23.35 2.89 -14.46
C THR A 139 22.18 3.79 -14.03
N PRO A 140 22.38 5.10 -13.87
CA PRO A 140 21.28 6.05 -13.57
C PRO A 140 20.15 6.00 -14.61
N ASP A 141 20.48 5.84 -15.89
CA ASP A 141 19.49 5.73 -16.98
C ASP A 141 18.68 4.44 -16.88
N GLU A 142 19.33 3.31 -16.57
CA GLU A 142 18.64 2.03 -16.34
C GLU A 142 17.72 2.08 -15.12
N LEU A 143 18.14 2.75 -14.04
CA LEU A 143 17.31 2.97 -12.86
C LEU A 143 16.09 3.84 -13.18
N GLN A 144 16.27 4.89 -13.98
CA GLN A 144 15.16 5.74 -14.42
C GLN A 144 14.18 4.96 -15.31
N GLU A 145 14.69 4.18 -16.26
CA GLU A 145 13.88 3.35 -17.16
C GLU A 145 13.04 2.33 -16.39
N LEU A 146 13.63 1.67 -15.39
CA LEU A 146 12.93 0.72 -14.52
C LEU A 146 11.91 1.42 -13.62
N GLY A 147 12.24 2.61 -13.10
CA GLY A 147 11.32 3.44 -12.33
C GLY A 147 10.08 3.85 -13.12
N ASP A 148 10.27 4.30 -14.37
CA ASP A 148 9.18 4.68 -15.27
C ASP A 148 8.31 3.48 -15.70
N TYR A 149 8.88 2.28 -15.63
CA TYR A 149 8.17 1.04 -15.92
C TYR A 149 7.24 0.60 -14.80
N ILE A 150 7.40 1.08 -13.58
CA ILE A 150 6.56 0.76 -12.42
C ILE A 150 5.08 1.11 -12.72
N LYS A 151 4.17 0.21 -12.35
CA LYS A 151 2.72 0.32 -12.60
C LYS A 151 1.94 0.40 -11.28
N PRO A 152 1.76 1.59 -10.69
CA PRO A 152 1.08 1.77 -9.39
C PRO A 152 -0.32 1.16 -9.33
N LYS A 153 -1.06 1.14 -10.44
CA LYS A 153 -2.40 0.57 -10.51
C LYS A 153 -2.46 -0.92 -10.13
N ARG A 154 -1.34 -1.65 -10.21
CA ARG A 154 -1.27 -3.06 -9.81
C ARG A 154 -1.39 -3.25 -8.30
N ASP A 155 -1.24 -2.21 -7.50
CA ASP A 155 -1.52 -2.26 -6.06
C ASP A 155 -2.98 -2.58 -5.76
N TYR A 156 -3.89 -2.28 -6.66
CA TYR A 156 -5.33 -2.59 -6.51
C TYR A 156 -5.67 -4.07 -6.74
N LEU A 157 -4.69 -4.89 -7.13
CA LEU A 157 -4.84 -6.35 -7.21
C LEU A 157 -4.77 -7.03 -5.83
N PHE A 158 -4.24 -6.36 -4.83
CA PHE A 158 -4.14 -6.92 -3.48
C PHE A 158 -5.48 -6.91 -2.75
N ASN A 159 -5.78 -8.02 -2.07
CA ASN A 159 -6.70 -8.01 -0.94
C ASN A 159 -5.96 -7.48 0.32
N TYR A 160 -6.72 -7.21 1.38
CA TYR A 160 -6.14 -6.62 2.60
C TYR A 160 -5.08 -7.51 3.26
N GLU A 161 -5.33 -8.81 3.37
CA GLU A 161 -4.39 -9.74 4.02
C GLU A 161 -3.06 -9.83 3.28
N GLY A 162 -3.12 -9.94 1.94
CA GLY A 162 -1.93 -9.96 1.10
C GLY A 162 -1.12 -8.67 1.18
N LEU A 163 -1.78 -7.52 1.10
CA LEU A 163 -1.10 -6.22 1.23
C LEU A 163 -0.54 -6.00 2.63
N LYS A 164 -1.28 -6.38 3.66
CA LYS A 164 -0.83 -6.28 5.05
C LYS A 164 0.38 -7.15 5.32
N LEU A 165 0.36 -8.39 4.82
CA LEU A 165 1.49 -9.31 4.92
C LEU A 165 2.73 -8.75 4.21
N LEU A 166 2.56 -8.23 2.98
CA LEU A 166 3.65 -7.58 2.23
C LEU A 166 4.21 -6.40 3.02
N ALA A 167 3.34 -5.51 3.52
CA ALA A 167 3.74 -4.34 4.28
C ALA A 167 4.45 -4.71 5.59
N ASP A 168 3.99 -5.73 6.30
CA ASP A 168 4.55 -6.09 7.60
C ASP A 168 5.89 -6.79 7.50
N ARG A 169 6.09 -7.65 6.48
CA ARG A 169 7.22 -8.57 6.43
C ARG A 169 8.25 -8.26 5.34
N TYR A 170 7.86 -7.57 4.26
CA TYR A 170 8.71 -7.48 3.07
C TYR A 170 9.09 -6.07 2.66
N LEU A 171 8.24 -5.07 2.90
CA LEU A 171 8.61 -3.68 2.60
C LEU A 171 9.74 -3.21 3.53
N VAL A 172 10.70 -2.50 2.97
CA VAL A 172 11.81 -1.92 3.75
C VAL A 172 11.26 -0.84 4.67
N LYS A 173 11.65 -0.95 5.93
CA LYS A 173 11.24 -0.04 7.01
C LYS A 173 12.44 0.56 7.70
N GLY A 174 12.23 1.74 8.30
CA GLY A 174 13.15 2.36 9.22
C GLY A 174 13.17 1.68 10.60
N PHE A 175 14.04 2.19 11.46
CA PHE A 175 14.19 1.68 12.83
C PHE A 175 12.90 1.83 13.65
N ASN A 176 12.17 2.95 13.48
CA ASN A 176 10.88 3.18 14.13
C ASN A 176 9.69 2.66 13.29
N LYS A 177 9.93 1.73 12.37
CA LYS A 177 8.96 1.12 11.46
C LYS A 177 8.37 2.08 10.41
N GLU A 178 9.05 3.18 10.11
CA GLU A 178 8.70 4.07 9.00
C GLU A 178 8.74 3.32 7.67
N ILE A 179 7.77 3.53 6.82
CA ILE A 179 7.69 2.91 5.49
C ILE A 179 8.57 3.70 4.51
N PHE A 180 9.53 3.02 3.91
CA PHE A 180 10.35 3.57 2.81
C PHE A 180 9.84 3.12 1.45
N GLU A 181 9.55 1.85 1.30
CA GLU A 181 9.13 1.22 0.06
C GLU A 181 7.62 1.13 -0.07
N LEU A 182 7.14 1.17 -1.31
CA LEU A 182 5.79 0.82 -1.71
C LEU A 182 5.78 -0.53 -2.47
N PRO A 183 4.62 -1.20 -2.58
CA PRO A 183 4.56 -2.57 -3.09
C PRO A 183 5.23 -2.78 -4.45
N GLN A 184 4.97 -1.89 -5.42
CA GLN A 184 5.53 -2.04 -6.76
C GLN A 184 7.03 -1.74 -6.81
N GLU A 185 7.54 -0.85 -5.95
CA GLU A 185 8.98 -0.59 -5.80
C GLU A 185 9.68 -1.84 -5.26
N ARG A 186 9.06 -2.52 -4.28
CA ARG A 186 9.60 -3.79 -3.77
C ARG A 186 9.67 -4.86 -4.84
N PHE A 187 8.63 -5.03 -5.66
CA PHE A 187 8.66 -5.98 -6.76
C PHE A 187 9.73 -5.64 -7.79
N MET A 188 9.91 -4.35 -8.10
CA MET A 188 10.97 -3.94 -9.01
C MET A 188 12.36 -4.22 -8.43
N ALA A 189 12.59 -3.95 -7.15
CA ALA A 189 13.87 -4.25 -6.50
C ALA A 189 14.19 -5.76 -6.52
N ILE A 190 13.21 -6.63 -6.24
CA ILE A 190 13.38 -8.08 -6.35
C ILE A 190 13.68 -8.49 -7.80
N ALA A 191 12.96 -7.93 -8.75
CA ALA A 191 13.16 -8.21 -10.18
C ALA A 191 14.55 -7.81 -10.65
N MET A 192 15.05 -6.66 -10.22
CA MET A 192 16.42 -6.21 -10.52
C MET A 192 17.46 -7.17 -9.93
N HIS A 193 17.28 -7.61 -8.69
CA HIS A 193 18.19 -8.58 -8.08
C HIS A 193 18.24 -9.89 -8.87
N LEU A 194 17.09 -10.45 -9.25
CA LEU A 194 17.00 -11.68 -10.02
C LEU A 194 17.62 -11.54 -11.43
N ALA A 195 17.52 -10.35 -12.02
CA ALA A 195 17.99 -10.10 -13.38
C ALA A 195 19.50 -9.85 -13.50
N LEU A 196 20.25 -9.74 -12.39
CA LEU A 196 21.69 -9.48 -12.42
C LEU A 196 22.46 -10.49 -13.25
N VAL A 197 22.06 -11.77 -13.19
CA VAL A 197 22.72 -12.87 -13.93
C VAL A 197 22.58 -12.78 -15.45
N GLU A 198 21.65 -11.96 -15.95
CA GLU A 198 21.35 -11.79 -17.37
C GLU A 198 22.28 -10.78 -18.08
N GLY A 199 23.21 -10.19 -17.34
CA GLY A 199 24.24 -9.29 -17.88
C GLY A 199 23.65 -8.12 -18.67
N LYS A 200 23.94 -8.04 -19.97
CA LYS A 200 23.47 -6.95 -20.86
C LYS A 200 21.95 -6.90 -21.02
N ASN A 201 21.26 -8.00 -20.76
CA ASN A 201 19.80 -8.09 -20.89
C ASN A 201 19.08 -7.85 -19.56
N LYS A 202 19.80 -7.49 -18.47
CA LYS A 202 19.26 -7.37 -17.11
C LYS A 202 18.03 -6.46 -17.01
N VAL A 203 17.99 -5.34 -17.74
CA VAL A 203 16.85 -4.39 -17.73
C VAL A 203 15.60 -5.05 -18.32
N GLU A 204 15.74 -5.73 -19.45
CA GLU A 204 14.63 -6.45 -20.09
C GLU A 204 14.08 -7.56 -19.20
N TYR A 205 14.97 -8.37 -18.61
CA TYR A 205 14.56 -9.44 -17.70
C TYR A 205 13.98 -8.90 -16.37
N ALA A 206 14.52 -7.80 -15.85
CA ALA A 206 13.92 -7.13 -14.69
C ALA A 206 12.47 -6.73 -14.96
N LYS A 207 12.15 -6.17 -16.12
CA LYS A 207 10.77 -5.86 -16.52
C LYS A 207 9.90 -7.11 -16.61
N LYS A 208 10.41 -8.20 -17.19
CA LYS A 208 9.68 -9.49 -17.28
C LYS A 208 9.38 -10.07 -15.88
N PHE A 209 10.39 -10.11 -15.01
CA PHE A 209 10.20 -10.61 -13.64
C PHE A 209 9.27 -9.73 -12.83
N TYR A 210 9.40 -8.40 -12.96
CA TYR A 210 8.48 -7.45 -12.36
C TYR A 210 7.04 -7.70 -12.81
N ASP A 211 6.79 -7.89 -14.10
CA ASP A 211 5.46 -8.14 -14.64
C ASP A 211 4.82 -9.41 -14.06
N LEU A 212 5.59 -10.49 -13.91
CA LEU A 212 5.11 -11.73 -13.32
C LEU A 212 4.72 -11.56 -11.84
N MET A 213 5.58 -10.90 -11.05
CA MET A 213 5.35 -10.72 -9.61
C MET A 213 4.27 -9.68 -9.34
N SER A 214 4.33 -8.53 -10.01
CA SER A 214 3.42 -7.42 -9.77
C SER A 214 1.99 -7.67 -10.25
N GLN A 215 1.80 -8.62 -11.18
CA GLN A 215 0.49 -9.13 -11.60
C GLN A 215 0.01 -10.30 -10.72
N LEU A 216 0.73 -10.63 -9.65
CA LEU A 216 0.44 -11.75 -8.73
C LEU A 216 0.37 -13.12 -9.44
N LYS A 217 1.06 -13.28 -10.58
CA LYS A 217 1.15 -14.55 -11.32
C LYS A 217 2.21 -15.48 -10.74
N MET A 218 3.15 -14.93 -10.01
CA MET A 218 4.24 -15.65 -9.34
C MET A 218 4.55 -15.00 -8.01
N THR A 219 4.85 -15.82 -7.01
CA THR A 219 5.40 -15.37 -5.72
C THR A 219 6.83 -15.89 -5.57
N THR A 220 7.72 -15.07 -5.05
CA THR A 220 9.08 -15.50 -4.69
C THR A 220 9.09 -16.10 -3.29
N ALA A 221 9.98 -17.05 -3.04
CA ALA A 221 10.25 -17.52 -1.68
C ALA A 221 10.74 -16.36 -0.80
N THR A 222 10.48 -16.44 0.49
CA THR A 222 10.86 -15.39 1.47
C THR A 222 12.35 -15.04 1.42
N GLN A 223 13.21 -16.02 1.20
CA GLN A 223 14.66 -15.83 1.08
C GLN A 223 15.04 -14.94 -0.12
N ILE A 224 14.43 -15.17 -1.30
CA ILE A 224 14.70 -14.34 -2.48
C ILE A 224 14.20 -12.91 -2.25
N GLY A 225 13.03 -12.75 -1.65
CA GLY A 225 12.48 -11.43 -1.33
C GLY A 225 13.36 -10.61 -0.38
N ARG A 226 14.17 -11.25 0.48
CA ARG A 226 15.12 -10.60 1.40
C ARG A 226 16.52 -10.44 0.83
N ALA A 227 16.92 -11.22 -0.16
CA ALA A 227 18.26 -11.21 -0.72
C ALA A 227 18.67 -9.85 -1.34
N SER A 228 17.70 -9.01 -1.71
CA SER A 228 17.94 -7.64 -2.17
C SER A 228 18.17 -6.64 -1.04
N CYS A 229 17.93 -7.03 0.23
CA CYS A 229 18.24 -6.24 1.40
C CYS A 229 19.53 -6.74 2.06
N ARG A 230 20.30 -5.85 2.67
CA ARG A 230 21.35 -6.26 3.61
C ARG A 230 20.70 -6.75 4.91
N GLU A 231 21.22 -7.85 5.46
CA GLU A 231 20.92 -8.29 6.82
C GLU A 231 21.49 -7.33 7.87
#